data_bef6692fe55a925e3acbd3211dd4c710
#
_entry.id   bef6692fe55a925e3acbd3211dd4c710
#
_cell.length_a   1.000
_cell.length_b   1.000
_cell.length_c   1.000
_cell.angle_alpha   90.00
_cell.angle_beta   90.00
_cell.angle_gamma   90.00
#
_symmetry.space_group_name_H-M   'P 1'
#
loop_
_entity.id
_entity.type
_entity.pdbx_description
1 polymer ?
#
loop_
_entity_poly.entity_id
_entity_poly.type
_entity_poly.pdbx_seq_one_letter_code
_entity_poly.pdbx_strand_id
1 'polypeptide(L)'
;DTRPAIDWCQLCMDRYPGSSLRDSSQTMVDGLRNKLEIKAFEHAKISHTTGNYKSATIAMENAMTDFPGSPSQETLHFLIIDSHFQYAKLSTARRKLERYNDAIQAFHTFASRFPESTYLPEAQGLFDQSVKAVTDLNLEDNNSSANR
;
A
#
# COMPACT_ATOMS: atom_id res chain seq x y z
N ASP A 1 -4.71 -5.16 24.49
CA ASP A 1 -5.32 -4.85 23.18
C ASP A 1 -5.41 -3.33 23.02
N THR A 2 -4.82 -2.77 21.95
CA THR A 2 -4.62 -1.31 21.83
C THR A 2 -5.91 -0.58 21.42
N ARG A 3 -6.76 -1.18 20.59
CA ARG A 3 -8.01 -0.55 20.13
C ARG A 3 -9.00 -0.29 21.26
N PRO A 4 -9.34 -1.27 22.13
CA PRO A 4 -10.21 -1.00 23.28
C PRO A 4 -9.67 0.07 24.22
N ALA A 5 -8.36 0.18 24.39
CA ALA A 5 -7.76 1.24 25.22
C ALA A 5 -8.00 2.63 24.64
N ILE A 6 -7.92 2.79 23.31
CA ILE A 6 -8.25 4.02 22.62
C ILE A 6 -9.74 4.38 22.82
N ASP A 7 -10.62 3.40 22.60
CA ASP A 7 -12.08 3.58 22.73
C ASP A 7 -12.45 4.01 24.16
N TRP A 8 -11.83 3.39 25.20
CA TRP A 8 -12.02 3.77 26.59
C TRP A 8 -11.56 5.19 26.89
N CYS A 9 -10.37 5.57 26.41
CA CYS A 9 -9.87 6.93 26.60
C CYS A 9 -10.78 7.98 25.91
N GLN A 10 -11.27 7.68 24.70
CA GLN A 10 -12.20 8.55 23.99
C GLN A 10 -13.53 8.67 24.74
N LEU A 11 -14.11 7.57 25.18
CA LEU A 11 -15.34 7.56 25.97
C LEU A 11 -15.19 8.40 27.25
N CYS A 12 -14.05 8.30 27.94
CA CYS A 12 -13.76 9.12 29.13
C CYS A 12 -13.69 10.59 28.80
N MET A 13 -13.03 10.98 27.69
CA MET A 13 -12.91 12.38 27.25
C MET A 13 -14.29 12.97 26.87
N ASP A 14 -15.12 12.18 26.20
CA ASP A 14 -16.47 12.59 25.79
C ASP A 14 -17.41 12.76 26.99
N ARG A 15 -17.27 11.88 27.99
CA ARG A 15 -18.11 11.91 29.19
C ARG A 15 -17.73 13.00 30.19
N TYR A 16 -16.45 13.38 30.20
CA TYR A 16 -15.89 14.35 31.14
C TYR A 16 -15.06 15.44 30.44
N PRO A 17 -15.68 16.30 29.59
CA PRO A 17 -14.95 17.25 28.74
C PRO A 17 -14.19 18.33 29.52
N GLY A 18 -14.59 18.61 30.79
CA GLY A 18 -13.93 19.55 31.67
C GLY A 18 -12.89 18.96 32.62
N SER A 19 -12.56 17.68 32.46
CA SER A 19 -11.59 17.02 33.35
C SER A 19 -10.16 17.47 33.04
N SER A 20 -9.36 17.69 34.09
CA SER A 20 -7.91 17.94 33.98
C SER A 20 -7.13 16.78 33.38
N LEU A 21 -7.74 15.58 33.29
CA LEU A 21 -7.13 14.38 32.69
C LEU A 21 -7.32 14.32 31.17
N ARG A 22 -8.08 15.24 30.55
CA ARG A 22 -8.38 15.23 29.12
C ARG A 22 -7.11 15.26 28.27
N ASP A 23 -6.17 16.17 28.58
CA ASP A 23 -4.92 16.32 27.83
C ASP A 23 -4.03 15.09 27.95
N SER A 24 -3.97 14.49 29.14
CA SER A 24 -3.24 13.23 29.35
C SER A 24 -3.87 12.06 28.59
N SER A 25 -5.21 12.00 28.55
CA SER A 25 -5.93 10.97 27.80
C SER A 25 -5.74 11.15 26.31
N GLN A 26 -5.77 12.39 25.78
CA GLN A 26 -5.49 12.69 24.38
C GLN A 26 -4.07 12.26 23.99
N THR A 27 -3.06 12.63 24.78
CA THR A 27 -1.67 12.22 24.55
C THR A 27 -1.52 10.69 24.52
N MET A 28 -2.24 9.99 25.40
CA MET A 28 -2.25 8.52 25.41
C MET A 28 -2.89 7.95 24.14
N VAL A 29 -4.03 8.48 23.70
CA VAL A 29 -4.70 8.06 22.46
C VAL A 29 -3.78 8.26 21.25
N ASP A 30 -3.13 9.40 21.14
CA ASP A 30 -2.22 9.72 20.03
C ASP A 30 -1.02 8.78 20.03
N GLY A 31 -0.45 8.48 21.19
CA GLY A 31 0.63 7.50 21.33
C GLY A 31 0.20 6.08 20.96
N LEU A 32 -1.00 5.67 21.32
CA LEU A 32 -1.55 4.35 20.96
C LEU A 32 -1.87 4.24 19.47
N ARG A 33 -2.41 5.30 18.86
CA ARG A 33 -2.65 5.37 17.41
C ARG A 33 -1.34 5.27 16.63
N ASN A 34 -0.31 6.01 17.04
CA ASN A 34 1.01 5.93 16.41
C ASN A 34 1.60 4.49 16.48
N LYS A 35 1.44 3.80 17.61
CA LYS A 35 1.86 2.39 17.73
C LYS A 35 1.10 1.47 16.76
N LEU A 36 -0.20 1.68 16.57
CA LEU A 36 -1.00 0.91 15.61
C LEU A 36 -0.56 1.18 14.17
N GLU A 37 -0.28 2.44 13.84
CA GLU A 37 0.22 2.87 12.54
C GLU A 37 1.55 2.19 12.21
N ILE A 38 2.54 2.30 13.11
CA ILE A 38 3.86 1.66 12.95
C ILE A 38 3.69 0.14 12.77
N LYS A 39 2.85 -0.50 13.58
CA LYS A 39 2.59 -1.94 13.47
C LYS A 39 1.97 -2.33 12.12
N ALA A 40 1.02 -1.54 11.62
CA ALA A 40 0.38 -1.79 10.31
C ALA A 40 1.39 -1.65 9.17
N PHE A 41 2.21 -0.59 9.21
CA PHE A 41 3.28 -0.35 8.25
C PHE A 41 4.32 -1.48 8.23
N GLU A 42 4.85 -1.86 9.41
CA GLU A 42 5.85 -2.93 9.51
C GLU A 42 5.28 -4.28 9.05
N HIS A 43 4.03 -4.59 9.38
CA HIS A 43 3.36 -5.80 8.91
C HIS A 43 3.26 -5.84 7.38
N ALA A 44 2.86 -4.73 6.76
CA ALA A 44 2.77 -4.60 5.30
C ALA A 44 4.15 -4.75 4.64
N LYS A 45 5.17 -4.09 5.20
CA LYS A 45 6.56 -4.17 4.73
C LYS A 45 7.15 -5.58 4.86
N ILE A 46 6.91 -6.27 5.99
CA ILE A 46 7.35 -7.66 6.17
C ILE A 46 6.70 -8.57 5.12
N SER A 47 5.41 -8.42 4.86
CA SER A 47 4.71 -9.20 3.83
C SER A 47 5.34 -9.01 2.45
N HIS A 48 5.74 -7.77 2.11
CA HIS A 48 6.46 -7.45 0.88
C HIS A 48 7.84 -8.11 0.84
N THR A 49 8.67 -7.93 1.87
CA THR A 49 10.05 -8.46 1.92
C THR A 49 10.11 -9.98 1.97
N THR A 50 9.07 -10.64 2.48
CA THR A 50 8.94 -12.11 2.47
C THR A 50 8.36 -12.67 1.17
N GLY A 51 8.09 -11.83 0.17
CA GLY A 51 7.58 -12.26 -1.14
C GLY A 51 6.07 -12.56 -1.18
N ASN A 52 5.35 -12.28 -0.10
CA ASN A 52 3.89 -12.43 -0.05
C ASN A 52 3.19 -11.21 -0.67
N TYR A 53 3.50 -10.91 -1.94
CA TYR A 53 3.11 -9.67 -2.61
C TYR A 53 1.60 -9.41 -2.63
N LYS A 54 0.78 -10.45 -2.82
CA LYS A 54 -0.69 -10.30 -2.76
C LYS A 54 -1.16 -9.86 -1.37
N SER A 55 -0.62 -10.45 -0.32
CA SER A 55 -0.97 -10.06 1.05
C SER A 55 -0.40 -8.69 1.40
N ALA A 56 0.78 -8.37 0.84
CA ALA A 56 1.42 -7.08 1.03
C ALA A 56 0.57 -5.93 0.47
N THR A 57 0.05 -6.04 -0.76
CA THR A 57 -0.80 -5.01 -1.35
C THR A 57 -2.05 -4.77 -0.51
N ILE A 58 -2.74 -5.81 -0.07
CA ILE A 58 -3.93 -5.71 0.79
C ILE A 58 -3.58 -5.05 2.14
N ALA A 59 -2.46 -5.47 2.76
CA ALA A 59 -2.02 -4.89 4.03
C ALA A 59 -1.64 -3.40 3.90
N MET A 60 -1.01 -3.01 2.79
CA MET A 60 -0.66 -1.62 2.49
C MET A 60 -1.91 -0.76 2.27
N GLU A 61 -2.87 -1.23 1.47
CA GLU A 61 -4.15 -0.55 1.23
C GLU A 61 -4.94 -0.35 2.53
N ASN A 62 -5.00 -1.37 3.38
CA ASN A 62 -5.63 -1.27 4.69
C ASN A 62 -4.90 -0.25 5.58
N ALA A 63 -3.57 -0.27 5.64
CA ALA A 63 -2.78 0.68 6.41
C ALA A 63 -3.00 2.13 5.93
N MET A 64 -3.06 2.36 4.61
CA MET A 64 -3.34 3.68 4.04
C MET A 64 -4.75 4.17 4.36
N THR A 65 -5.73 3.26 4.39
CA THR A 65 -7.13 3.57 4.73
C THR A 65 -7.29 3.86 6.22
N ASP A 66 -6.66 3.07 7.08
CA ASP A 66 -6.73 3.22 8.54
C ASP A 66 -5.97 4.48 9.02
N PHE A 67 -4.90 4.87 8.30
CA PHE A 67 -4.02 5.99 8.67
C PHE A 67 -3.79 6.97 7.51
N PRO A 68 -4.83 7.72 7.07
CA PRO A 68 -4.75 8.56 5.87
C PRO A 68 -3.78 9.75 6.01
N GLY A 69 -3.46 10.16 7.25
CA GLY A 69 -2.49 11.22 7.56
C GLY A 69 -1.06 10.73 7.82
N SER A 70 -0.78 9.43 7.59
CA SER A 70 0.53 8.84 7.85
C SER A 70 1.63 9.44 6.96
N PRO A 71 2.81 9.78 7.50
CA PRO A 71 3.98 10.14 6.70
C PRO A 71 4.47 8.98 5.84
N SER A 72 4.06 7.74 6.14
CA SER A 72 4.42 6.54 5.39
C SER A 72 3.61 6.33 4.11
N GLN A 73 2.61 7.16 3.82
CA GLN A 73 1.73 7.03 2.65
C GLN A 73 2.52 6.93 1.33
N GLU A 74 3.50 7.80 1.14
CA GLU A 74 4.34 7.82 -0.06
C GLU A 74 5.09 6.50 -0.25
N THR A 75 5.73 6.00 0.82
CA THR A 75 6.46 4.72 0.81
C THR A 75 5.52 3.54 0.54
N LEU A 76 4.33 3.52 1.15
CA LEU A 76 3.36 2.45 0.92
C LEU A 76 2.86 2.42 -0.52
N HIS A 77 2.56 3.57 -1.11
CA HIS A 77 2.17 3.66 -2.52
C HIS A 77 3.26 3.14 -3.46
N PHE A 78 4.53 3.49 -3.19
CA PHE A 78 5.66 2.96 -3.96
C PHE A 78 5.79 1.43 -3.82
N LEU A 79 5.72 0.90 -2.60
CA LEU A 79 5.80 -0.54 -2.34
C LEU A 79 4.63 -1.33 -2.95
N ILE A 80 3.46 -0.71 -3.13
CA ILE A 80 2.35 -1.32 -3.87
C ILE A 80 2.71 -1.53 -5.34
N ILE A 81 3.34 -0.54 -5.98
CA ILE A 81 3.79 -0.67 -7.39
C ILE A 81 4.76 -1.84 -7.51
N ASP A 82 5.79 -1.88 -6.66
CA ASP A 82 6.77 -2.96 -6.68
C ASP A 82 6.13 -4.32 -6.36
N SER A 83 5.21 -4.38 -5.39
CA SER A 83 4.48 -5.61 -5.06
C SER A 83 3.68 -6.14 -6.25
N HIS A 84 2.93 -5.30 -6.96
CA HIS A 84 2.20 -5.71 -8.16
C HIS A 84 3.14 -6.18 -9.26
N PHE A 85 4.25 -5.46 -9.48
CA PHE A 85 5.26 -5.83 -10.46
C PHE A 85 5.91 -7.20 -10.17
N GLN A 86 6.38 -7.41 -8.93
CA GLN A 86 6.98 -8.68 -8.52
C GLN A 86 5.95 -9.82 -8.58
N TYR A 87 4.72 -9.55 -8.16
CA TYR A 87 3.63 -10.52 -8.24
C TYR A 87 3.30 -10.90 -9.68
N ALA A 88 3.34 -9.95 -10.62
CA ALA A 88 3.18 -10.21 -12.04
C ALA A 88 4.30 -11.12 -12.56
N LYS A 89 5.56 -10.85 -12.22
CA LYS A 89 6.72 -11.67 -12.63
C LYS A 89 6.59 -13.13 -12.21
N LEU A 90 6.10 -13.37 -11.00
CA LEU A 90 5.92 -14.71 -10.42
C LEU A 90 4.62 -15.40 -10.87
N SER A 91 3.83 -14.76 -11.72
CA SER A 91 2.52 -15.26 -12.12
C SER A 91 2.60 -16.17 -13.34
N THR A 92 1.55 -17.01 -13.49
CA THR A 92 1.32 -17.76 -14.72
C THR A 92 0.98 -16.82 -15.88
N ALA A 93 1.31 -17.23 -17.13
CA ALA A 93 1.08 -16.42 -18.33
C ALA A 93 -0.33 -15.81 -18.40
N ARG A 94 -1.36 -16.61 -18.07
CA ARG A 94 -2.77 -16.18 -18.07
C ARG A 94 -3.06 -14.99 -17.15
N ARG A 95 -2.31 -14.83 -16.03
CA ARG A 95 -2.55 -13.78 -15.05
C ARG A 95 -1.54 -12.65 -15.08
N LYS A 96 -0.47 -12.80 -15.86
CA LYS A 96 0.58 -11.76 -15.96
C LYS A 96 0.04 -10.45 -16.49
N LEU A 97 -0.77 -10.50 -17.54
CA LEU A 97 -1.33 -9.31 -18.18
C LEU A 97 -2.14 -8.46 -17.19
N GLU A 98 -3.06 -9.08 -16.46
CA GLU A 98 -3.88 -8.43 -15.42
C GLU A 98 -2.99 -7.74 -14.38
N ARG A 99 -1.99 -8.46 -13.85
CA ARG A 99 -1.16 -7.98 -12.74
C ARG A 99 -0.15 -6.90 -13.14
N TYR A 100 0.37 -6.93 -14.37
CA TYR A 100 1.16 -5.81 -14.88
C TYR A 100 0.30 -4.56 -15.09
N ASN A 101 -0.95 -4.71 -15.49
CA ASN A 101 -1.89 -3.60 -15.57
C ASN A 101 -2.19 -3.01 -14.17
N ASP A 102 -2.28 -3.85 -13.12
CA ASP A 102 -2.41 -3.37 -11.75
C ASP A 102 -1.21 -2.52 -11.33
N ALA A 103 0.02 -2.95 -11.69
CA ALA A 103 1.24 -2.17 -11.43
C ALA A 103 1.24 -0.82 -12.17
N ILE A 104 0.80 -0.80 -13.44
CA ILE A 104 0.66 0.42 -14.25
C ILE A 104 -0.35 1.37 -13.60
N GLN A 105 -1.50 0.87 -13.17
CA GLN A 105 -2.53 1.66 -12.52
C GLN A 105 -2.04 2.24 -11.18
N ALA A 106 -1.33 1.43 -10.39
CA ALA A 106 -0.73 1.87 -9.13
C ALA A 106 0.30 2.99 -9.36
N PHE A 107 1.11 2.90 -10.43
CA PHE A 107 2.04 3.96 -10.80
C PHE A 107 1.33 5.26 -11.14
N HIS A 108 0.27 5.25 -11.94
CA HIS A 108 -0.48 6.47 -12.28
C HIS A 108 -1.07 7.13 -11.04
N THR A 109 -1.59 6.35 -10.10
CA THR A 109 -2.09 6.85 -8.81
C THR A 109 -0.95 7.48 -7.99
N PHE A 110 0.20 6.83 -7.93
CA PHE A 110 1.38 7.35 -7.22
C PHE A 110 1.90 8.65 -7.83
N ALA A 111 2.14 8.69 -9.14
CA ALA A 111 2.68 9.85 -9.85
C ALA A 111 1.77 11.08 -9.74
N SER A 112 0.44 10.89 -9.77
CA SER A 112 -0.51 11.98 -9.61
C SER A 112 -0.55 12.53 -8.18
N ARG A 113 -0.32 11.67 -7.16
CA ARG A 113 -0.40 12.04 -5.75
C ARG A 113 0.92 12.58 -5.21
N PHE A 114 2.04 12.08 -5.73
CA PHE A 114 3.40 12.40 -5.27
C PHE A 114 4.31 12.79 -6.44
N PRO A 115 4.04 13.89 -7.16
CA PRO A 115 4.79 14.27 -8.36
C PRO A 115 6.26 14.65 -8.08
N GLU A 116 6.58 15.00 -6.83
CA GLU A 116 7.94 15.38 -6.40
C GLU A 116 8.62 14.28 -5.55
N SER A 117 8.07 13.06 -5.57
CA SER A 117 8.60 11.95 -4.80
C SER A 117 10.01 11.55 -5.21
N THR A 118 10.86 11.27 -4.23
CA THR A 118 12.19 10.69 -4.46
C THR A 118 12.14 9.28 -5.02
N TYR A 119 11.02 8.57 -4.86
CA TYR A 119 10.78 7.25 -5.44
C TYR A 119 10.31 7.30 -6.91
N LEU A 120 10.00 8.49 -7.44
CA LEU A 120 9.43 8.63 -8.78
C LEU A 120 10.30 8.02 -9.89
N PRO A 121 11.64 8.21 -9.92
CA PRO A 121 12.49 7.59 -10.93
C PRO A 121 12.48 6.07 -10.90
N GLU A 122 12.47 5.48 -9.69
CA GLU A 122 12.42 4.04 -9.52
C GLU A 122 11.04 3.47 -9.89
N ALA A 123 9.97 4.13 -9.47
CA ALA A 123 8.60 3.80 -9.86
C ALA A 123 8.38 3.88 -11.37
N GLN A 124 8.97 4.89 -12.04
CA GLN A 124 8.95 5.01 -13.50
C GLN A 124 9.65 3.82 -14.18
N GLY A 125 10.75 3.36 -13.64
CA GLY A 125 11.45 2.17 -14.14
C GLY A 125 10.59 0.90 -14.06
N LEU A 126 9.83 0.72 -12.99
CA LEU A 126 8.89 -0.39 -12.83
C LEU A 126 7.69 -0.26 -13.80
N PHE A 127 7.19 0.94 -13.99
CA PHE A 127 6.13 1.24 -14.96
C PHE A 127 6.58 0.90 -16.39
N ASP A 128 7.74 1.37 -16.83
CA ASP A 128 8.27 1.13 -18.18
C ASP A 128 8.45 -0.37 -18.46
N GLN A 129 8.96 -1.11 -17.47
CA GLN A 129 9.09 -2.57 -17.54
C GLN A 129 7.71 -3.25 -17.60
N SER A 130 6.72 -2.75 -16.86
CA SER A 130 5.36 -3.29 -16.88
C SER A 130 4.69 -3.07 -18.22
N VAL A 131 4.81 -1.88 -18.80
CA VAL A 131 4.27 -1.53 -20.13
C VAL A 131 4.91 -2.42 -21.22
N LYS A 132 6.23 -2.59 -21.17
CA LYS A 132 6.93 -3.49 -22.09
C LYS A 132 6.42 -4.92 -21.97
N ALA A 133 6.29 -5.44 -20.76
CA ALA A 133 5.80 -6.81 -20.53
C ALA A 133 4.36 -7.00 -21.05
N VAL A 134 3.47 -6.01 -20.87
CA VAL A 134 2.10 -6.02 -21.41
C VAL A 134 2.12 -6.06 -22.94
N THR A 135 2.99 -5.26 -23.57
CA THR A 135 3.11 -5.21 -25.02
C THR A 135 3.59 -6.55 -25.59
N ASP A 136 4.62 -7.14 -24.97
CA ASP A 136 5.18 -8.42 -25.39
C ASP A 136 4.14 -9.56 -25.26
N LEU A 137 3.39 -9.62 -24.14
CA LEU A 137 2.33 -10.60 -23.92
C LEU A 137 1.19 -10.48 -24.96
N ASN A 138 0.78 -9.29 -25.30
CA ASN A 138 -0.26 -9.07 -26.31
C ASN A 138 0.20 -9.49 -27.71
N LEU A 139 1.47 -9.32 -28.06
CA LEU A 139 2.04 -9.81 -29.33
C LEU A 139 2.07 -11.33 -29.40
N GLU A 140 2.42 -12.02 -28.31
CA GLU A 140 2.42 -13.48 -28.20
C GLU A 140 1.00 -14.05 -28.38
N ASP A 141 0.00 -13.46 -27.73
CA ASP A 141 -1.41 -13.88 -27.83
C ASP A 141 -1.94 -13.71 -29.28
N ASN A 142 -1.62 -12.61 -29.93
CA ASN A 142 -2.02 -12.36 -31.31
C ASN A 142 -1.38 -13.35 -32.29
N ASN A 143 -0.09 -13.67 -32.13
CA ASN A 143 0.62 -14.64 -32.95
C ASN A 143 0.09 -16.07 -32.73
N SER A 144 -0.27 -16.42 -31.50
CA SER A 144 -0.86 -17.74 -31.15
C SER A 144 -2.27 -17.91 -31.75
N SER A 145 -3.02 -16.80 -31.87
CA SER A 145 -4.37 -16.80 -32.45
C SER A 145 -4.35 -16.83 -33.97
N ALA A 146 -3.31 -16.28 -34.60
CA ALA A 146 -3.14 -16.28 -36.08
C ALA A 146 -2.69 -17.64 -36.63
N ASN A 147 -2.14 -18.52 -35.78
CA ASN A 147 -1.65 -19.85 -36.15
C ASN A 147 -2.64 -21.00 -35.87
N ARG A 148 -3.87 -20.71 -35.53
CA ARG A 148 -4.99 -21.67 -35.37
C ARG A 148 -6.00 -21.53 -36.48
#